data_5e817a0473166a19574d06d1ddfde451
#
_entry.id   5e817a0473166a19574d06d1ddfde451
#
_cell.length_a   1.000
_cell.length_b   1.000
_cell.length_c   1.000
_cell.angle_alpha   90.00
_cell.angle_beta   90.00
_cell.angle_gamma   90.00
#
_symmetry.space_group_name_H-M   'P 1'
#
loop_
_entity.id
_entity.type
_entity.pdbx_description
1 polymer ?
#
loop_
_entity_poly.entity_id
_entity_poly.type
_entity_poly.pdbx_seq_one_letter_code
_entity_poly.pdbx_strand_id
1 'polypeptide(L)'
;YLLENYKTLKDISFDDYDRFICTGSPVETLPFEKVDYWKELIKVFDRIKVHNIKSYYICWGAQAVLYYRYGIDKVKLKDKKFGLYEYNCNRDSLHNFYFLKEKIKIPVSRYTESIDAQIVNNSDLSIVLSHKKEGICMLENKSLSEIYNFNHFEYDTLTLKNEYIRDINKKISIDIPKNYFPNDD
;
A
#
# COMPACT_ATOMS: atom_id res chain seq x y z
N TYR A 1 -17.87 20.95 -6.43
CA TYR A 1 -16.52 20.35 -6.66
C TYR A 1 -16.57 18.82 -6.69
N LEU A 2 -17.10 18.14 -5.63
CA LEU A 2 -17.12 16.66 -5.60
C LEU A 2 -17.93 16.09 -6.76
N LEU A 3 -19.14 16.57 -6.99
CA LEU A 3 -20.02 16.09 -8.07
C LEU A 3 -19.48 16.36 -9.48
N GLU A 4 -18.62 17.35 -9.63
CA GLU A 4 -18.02 17.73 -10.93
C GLU A 4 -16.74 16.94 -11.24
N ASN A 5 -15.99 16.53 -10.18
CA ASN A 5 -14.65 15.97 -10.34
C ASN A 5 -14.56 14.48 -9.96
N TYR A 6 -15.61 13.93 -9.32
CA TYR A 6 -15.62 12.55 -8.86
C TYR A 6 -16.88 11.82 -9.37
N LYS A 7 -16.74 10.54 -9.62
CA LYS A 7 -17.84 9.65 -9.97
C LYS A 7 -18.10 8.70 -8.82
N THR A 8 -19.36 8.32 -8.64
CA THR A 8 -19.71 7.24 -7.71
C THR A 8 -19.65 5.89 -8.44
N LEU A 9 -19.65 4.80 -7.69
CA LEU A 9 -19.64 3.45 -8.26
C LEU A 9 -20.82 3.20 -9.23
N LYS A 10 -21.92 3.94 -9.08
CA LYS A 10 -23.10 3.82 -9.94
C LYS A 10 -22.93 4.54 -11.28
N ASP A 11 -22.01 5.49 -11.35
CA ASP A 11 -21.80 6.37 -12.51
C ASP A 11 -20.71 5.86 -13.46
N ILE A 12 -20.07 4.73 -13.12
CA ILE A 12 -18.98 4.16 -13.91
C ILE A 12 -19.34 2.80 -14.49
N SER A 13 -18.87 2.54 -15.70
CA SER A 13 -18.76 1.21 -16.28
C SER A 13 -17.31 0.72 -16.14
N PHE A 14 -17.09 -0.46 -15.60
CA PHE A 14 -15.75 -1.02 -15.45
C PHE A 14 -15.12 -1.39 -16.81
N ASP A 15 -15.93 -1.58 -17.84
CA ASP A 15 -15.45 -1.83 -19.22
C ASP A 15 -14.75 -0.62 -19.85
N ASP A 16 -14.96 0.59 -19.29
CA ASP A 16 -14.36 1.82 -19.79
C ASP A 16 -12.93 2.04 -19.25
N TYR A 17 -12.41 1.14 -18.40
CA TYR A 17 -11.13 1.32 -17.71
C TYR A 17 -10.19 0.13 -17.91
N ASP A 18 -8.97 0.42 -18.33
CA ASP A 18 -7.91 -0.58 -18.47
C ASP A 18 -7.13 -0.82 -17.18
N ARG A 19 -7.15 0.15 -16.25
CA ARG A 19 -6.32 0.15 -15.05
C ARG A 19 -7.04 0.74 -13.86
N PHE A 20 -6.67 0.26 -12.68
CA PHE A 20 -7.20 0.73 -11.41
C PHE A 20 -6.07 1.01 -10.42
N ILE A 21 -6.21 2.10 -9.68
CA ILE A 21 -5.32 2.43 -8.55
C ILE A 21 -6.18 2.62 -7.30
N CYS A 22 -5.87 1.87 -6.26
CA CYS A 22 -6.47 2.05 -4.94
C CYS A 22 -5.43 2.64 -3.99
N THR A 23 -5.64 3.87 -3.55
CA THR A 23 -4.73 4.55 -2.64
C THR A 23 -4.95 4.15 -1.18
N GLY A 24 -4.03 4.55 -0.32
CA GLY A 24 -4.17 4.43 1.13
C GLY A 24 -5.31 5.28 1.70
N SER A 25 -5.69 4.96 2.93
CA SER A 25 -6.73 5.69 3.67
C SER A 25 -6.35 5.80 5.15
N PRO A 26 -6.66 6.93 5.84
CA PRO A 26 -6.30 7.14 7.24
C PRO A 26 -7.16 6.35 8.22
N VAL A 27 -7.63 5.17 7.85
CA VAL A 27 -8.45 4.25 8.65
C VAL A 27 -7.70 2.97 9.00
N GLU A 28 -6.39 2.94 8.82
CA GLU A 28 -5.56 1.73 8.94
C GLU A 28 -5.60 1.06 10.31
N THR A 29 -5.87 1.81 11.38
CA THR A 29 -5.96 1.25 12.74
C THR A 29 -7.32 0.62 13.05
N LEU A 30 -8.34 0.81 12.20
CA LEU A 30 -9.63 0.16 12.34
C LEU A 30 -9.61 -1.27 11.78
N PRO A 31 -10.38 -2.21 12.34
CA PRO A 31 -10.71 -3.45 11.64
C PRO A 31 -11.32 -3.15 10.27
N PHE A 32 -11.04 -3.95 9.27
CA PHE A 32 -11.50 -3.67 7.90
C PHE A 32 -13.03 -3.56 7.82
N GLU A 33 -13.74 -4.45 8.50
CA GLU A 33 -15.22 -4.48 8.50
C GLU A 33 -15.86 -3.30 9.24
N LYS A 34 -15.07 -2.53 10.00
CA LYS A 34 -15.54 -1.32 10.71
C LYS A 34 -15.34 -0.05 9.88
N VAL A 35 -14.75 -0.16 8.70
CA VAL A 35 -14.64 0.96 7.76
C VAL A 35 -15.98 1.18 7.08
N ASP A 36 -16.52 2.40 7.13
CA ASP A 36 -17.89 2.71 6.69
C ASP A 36 -18.17 2.28 5.24
N TYR A 37 -17.19 2.45 4.36
CA TYR A 37 -17.31 2.10 2.94
C TYR A 37 -16.79 0.68 2.60
N TRP A 38 -16.52 -0.18 3.60
CA TRP A 38 -15.98 -1.52 3.38
C TRP A 38 -16.81 -2.35 2.41
N LYS A 39 -18.13 -2.37 2.61
CA LYS A 39 -19.06 -3.15 1.76
C LYS A 39 -19.07 -2.67 0.29
N GLU A 40 -18.82 -1.40 0.06
CA GLU A 40 -18.70 -0.86 -1.31
C GLU A 40 -17.35 -1.18 -1.91
N LEU A 41 -16.29 -1.07 -1.12
CA LEU A 41 -14.92 -1.35 -1.56
C LEU A 41 -14.76 -2.81 -2.03
N ILE A 42 -15.28 -3.78 -1.29
CA ILE A 42 -15.21 -5.19 -1.72
C ILE A 42 -15.96 -5.43 -3.04
N LYS A 43 -17.06 -4.71 -3.32
CA LYS A 43 -17.73 -4.79 -4.63
C LYS A 43 -16.84 -4.24 -5.76
N VAL A 44 -16.05 -3.20 -5.48
CA VAL A 44 -15.06 -2.69 -6.43
C VAL A 44 -14.00 -3.76 -6.70
N PHE A 45 -13.45 -4.39 -5.66
CA PHE A 45 -12.46 -5.47 -5.81
C PHE A 45 -13.00 -6.65 -6.63
N ASP A 46 -14.26 -7.04 -6.43
CA ASP A 46 -14.89 -8.09 -7.21
C ASP A 46 -15.05 -7.69 -8.68
N ARG A 47 -15.51 -6.48 -8.95
CA ARG A 47 -15.67 -5.96 -10.31
C ARG A 47 -14.34 -5.90 -11.05
N ILE A 48 -13.28 -5.42 -10.41
CA ILE A 48 -11.93 -5.38 -10.97
C ILE A 48 -11.47 -6.78 -11.37
N LYS A 49 -11.68 -7.78 -10.51
CA LYS A 49 -11.33 -9.17 -10.80
C LYS A 49 -12.13 -9.72 -11.98
N VAL A 50 -13.46 -9.50 -12.00
CA VAL A 50 -14.36 -10.00 -13.08
C VAL A 50 -13.99 -9.40 -14.43
N HIS A 51 -13.64 -8.10 -14.48
CA HIS A 51 -13.27 -7.41 -15.73
C HIS A 51 -11.76 -7.50 -16.04
N ASN A 52 -10.99 -8.26 -15.23
CA ASN A 52 -9.55 -8.45 -15.39
C ASN A 52 -8.76 -7.13 -15.54
N ILE A 53 -9.12 -6.13 -14.75
CA ILE A 53 -8.50 -4.80 -14.77
C ILE A 53 -7.16 -4.85 -14.06
N LYS A 54 -6.09 -4.42 -14.73
CA LYS A 54 -4.75 -4.32 -14.14
C LYS A 54 -4.76 -3.34 -12.98
N SER A 55 -4.27 -3.74 -11.81
CA SER A 55 -4.48 -2.97 -10.59
C SER A 55 -3.21 -2.72 -9.79
N TYR A 56 -3.15 -1.55 -9.20
CA TYR A 56 -2.10 -1.13 -8.29
C TYR A 56 -2.70 -0.64 -6.97
N TYR A 57 -2.36 -1.32 -5.88
CA TYR A 57 -2.88 -1.03 -4.55
C TYR A 57 -1.78 -0.44 -3.67
N ILE A 58 -2.08 0.63 -2.94
CA ILE A 58 -1.11 1.39 -2.15
C ILE A 58 -1.49 1.38 -0.67
N CYS A 59 -0.52 1.13 0.20
CA CYS A 59 -0.61 1.23 1.65
C CYS A 59 -1.81 0.44 2.22
N TRP A 60 -2.74 1.10 2.90
CA TRP A 60 -3.95 0.47 3.41
C TRP A 60 -4.81 -0.19 2.32
N GLY A 61 -4.85 0.37 1.12
CA GLY A 61 -5.57 -0.24 -0.02
C GLY A 61 -5.00 -1.62 -0.39
N ALA A 62 -3.67 -1.79 -0.31
CA ALA A 62 -3.02 -3.09 -0.50
C ALA A 62 -3.39 -4.07 0.63
N GLN A 63 -3.35 -3.63 1.89
CA GLN A 63 -3.77 -4.44 3.02
C GLN A 63 -5.24 -4.87 2.91
N ALA A 64 -6.12 -3.95 2.50
CA ALA A 64 -7.56 -4.19 2.37
C ALA A 64 -7.88 -5.28 1.35
N VAL A 65 -7.30 -5.21 0.16
CA VAL A 65 -7.55 -6.22 -0.88
C VAL A 65 -6.91 -7.57 -0.54
N LEU A 66 -5.73 -7.59 0.09
CA LEU A 66 -5.08 -8.82 0.54
C LEU A 66 -5.88 -9.49 1.65
N TYR A 67 -6.43 -8.74 2.59
CA TYR A 67 -7.34 -9.27 3.59
C TYR A 67 -8.59 -9.87 2.95
N TYR A 68 -9.25 -9.11 2.07
CA TYR A 68 -10.49 -9.55 1.44
C TYR A 68 -10.31 -10.83 0.61
N ARG A 69 -9.22 -10.92 -0.19
CA ARG A 69 -9.03 -12.03 -1.14
C ARG A 69 -8.34 -13.25 -0.55
N TYR A 70 -7.42 -13.03 0.36
CA TYR A 70 -6.53 -14.09 0.84
C TYR A 70 -6.60 -14.29 2.36
N GLY A 71 -7.41 -13.51 3.08
CA GLY A 71 -7.48 -13.58 4.54
C GLY A 71 -6.19 -13.16 5.23
N ILE A 72 -5.34 -12.34 4.55
CA ILE A 72 -4.09 -11.85 5.12
C ILE A 72 -4.39 -10.70 6.06
N ASP A 73 -4.24 -10.94 7.35
CA ASP A 73 -4.49 -9.98 8.40
C ASP A 73 -3.39 -8.92 8.50
N LYS A 74 -3.69 -7.86 9.23
CA LYS A 74 -2.73 -6.83 9.62
C LYS A 74 -2.57 -6.76 11.12
N VAL A 75 -1.39 -6.35 11.56
CA VAL A 75 -1.08 -6.07 12.96
C VAL A 75 -0.77 -4.60 13.15
N LYS A 76 -1.14 -4.07 14.33
CA LYS A 76 -0.77 -2.71 14.71
C LYS A 76 0.68 -2.69 15.16
N LEU A 77 1.46 -1.77 14.62
CA LEU A 77 2.82 -1.51 15.07
C LEU A 77 2.81 -0.80 16.43
N LYS A 78 3.87 -1.00 17.22
CA LYS A 78 4.06 -0.29 18.48
C LYS A 78 4.19 1.22 18.22
N ASP A 79 5.03 1.58 17.26
CA ASP A 79 5.31 2.94 16.86
C ASP A 79 5.06 3.08 15.35
N LYS A 80 4.79 4.31 14.88
CA LYS A 80 4.63 4.58 13.45
C LYS A 80 5.92 4.24 12.72
N LYS A 81 5.84 3.39 11.69
CA LYS A 81 6.95 3.20 10.76
C LYS A 81 6.97 4.38 9.81
N PHE A 82 7.96 5.27 10.00
CA PHE A 82 7.96 6.58 9.36
C PHE A 82 9.37 6.98 8.91
N GLY A 83 9.54 7.27 7.63
CA GLY A 83 10.84 7.66 7.07
C GLY A 83 11.17 7.03 5.71
N LEU A 84 12.45 7.00 5.36
CA LEU A 84 12.99 6.35 4.16
C LEU A 84 13.64 5.01 4.54
N TYR A 85 13.16 3.94 3.94
CA TYR A 85 13.67 2.59 4.20
C TYR A 85 14.17 1.95 2.92
N GLU A 86 15.31 1.24 3.01
CA GLU A 86 15.89 0.53 1.87
C GLU A 86 15.30 -0.88 1.78
N TYR A 87 14.96 -1.27 0.55
CA TYR A 87 14.47 -2.60 0.22
C TYR A 87 15.28 -3.22 -0.91
N ASN A 88 15.43 -4.53 -0.85
CA ASN A 88 16.08 -5.32 -1.89
C ASN A 88 15.03 -5.79 -2.90
N CYS A 89 15.40 -5.73 -4.17
CA CYS A 89 14.57 -6.27 -5.25
C CYS A 89 14.83 -7.77 -5.40
N ASN A 90 13.74 -8.55 -5.42
CA ASN A 90 13.83 -9.96 -5.75
C ASN A 90 13.90 -10.13 -7.27
N ARG A 91 15.06 -10.56 -7.78
CA ARG A 91 15.31 -10.70 -9.23
C ARG A 91 14.46 -11.77 -9.91
N ASP A 92 13.99 -12.78 -9.17
CA ASP A 92 13.16 -13.84 -9.71
C ASP A 92 11.73 -13.38 -10.06
N SER A 93 11.31 -12.25 -9.44
CA SER A 93 10.03 -11.58 -9.71
C SER A 93 10.09 -10.50 -10.80
N LEU A 94 11.26 -10.28 -11.41
CA LEU A 94 11.59 -9.08 -12.20
C LEU A 94 11.04 -9.02 -13.62
N HIS A 95 10.24 -9.97 -14.10
CA HIS A 95 9.73 -9.87 -15.48
C HIS A 95 8.98 -8.57 -15.76
N ASN A 96 8.32 -8.00 -14.75
CA ASN A 96 7.58 -6.74 -14.86
C ASN A 96 8.33 -5.52 -14.27
N PHE A 97 9.44 -5.74 -13.55
CA PHE A 97 10.13 -4.71 -12.76
C PHE A 97 11.63 -4.59 -13.07
N TYR A 98 12.03 -4.97 -14.29
CA TYR A 98 13.43 -4.94 -14.75
C TYR A 98 14.10 -3.56 -14.63
N PHE A 99 13.30 -2.50 -14.52
CA PHE A 99 13.77 -1.11 -14.33
C PHE A 99 14.12 -0.77 -12.88
N LEU A 100 13.73 -1.62 -11.91
CA LEU A 100 14.08 -1.38 -10.51
C LEU A 100 15.56 -1.71 -10.26
N LYS A 101 16.19 -0.85 -9.48
CA LYS A 101 17.55 -1.08 -8.99
C LYS A 101 17.54 -2.26 -8.00
N GLU A 102 18.70 -2.88 -7.80
CA GLU A 102 18.87 -3.96 -6.82
C GLU A 102 18.43 -3.55 -5.42
N LYS A 103 18.69 -2.28 -5.06
CA LYS A 103 18.24 -1.66 -3.82
C LYS A 103 17.56 -0.34 -4.12
N ILE A 104 16.47 -0.09 -3.42
CA ILE A 104 15.68 1.13 -3.57
C ILE A 104 15.24 1.65 -2.20
N LYS A 105 15.40 2.96 -1.96
CA LYS A 105 14.85 3.64 -0.79
C LYS A 105 13.46 4.14 -1.09
N ILE A 106 12.51 3.82 -0.21
CA ILE A 106 11.10 4.11 -0.40
C ILE A 106 10.55 4.79 0.85
N PRO A 107 9.74 5.86 0.71
CA PRO A 107 9.02 6.46 1.81
C PRO A 107 8.01 5.49 2.45
N VAL A 108 7.97 5.49 3.77
CA VAL A 108 7.05 4.69 4.57
C VAL A 108 6.35 5.60 5.59
N SER A 109 5.04 5.46 5.70
CA SER A 109 4.23 6.17 6.69
C SER A 109 3.03 5.30 7.06
N ARG A 110 3.17 4.44 8.09
CA ARG A 110 2.10 3.52 8.48
C ARG A 110 2.16 3.12 9.95
N TYR A 111 1.00 2.84 10.53
CA TYR A 111 0.81 2.30 11.89
C TYR A 111 0.50 0.81 11.91
N THR A 112 0.34 0.19 10.75
CA THR A 112 0.01 -1.23 10.62
C THR A 112 0.87 -1.89 9.54
N GLU A 113 1.02 -3.21 9.63
CA GLU A 113 1.62 -4.02 8.58
C GLU A 113 0.88 -5.35 8.40
N SER A 114 0.87 -5.88 7.19
CA SER A 114 0.32 -7.20 6.91
C SER A 114 1.21 -8.28 7.52
N ILE A 115 0.64 -9.41 7.88
CA ILE A 115 1.38 -10.52 8.51
C ILE A 115 2.22 -11.24 7.47
N ASP A 116 3.53 -11.00 7.47
CA ASP A 116 4.49 -11.55 6.50
C ASP A 116 4.40 -13.08 6.37
N ALA A 117 4.20 -13.81 7.48
CA ALA A 117 4.07 -15.27 7.46
C ALA A 117 2.85 -15.75 6.65
N GLN A 118 1.74 -15.01 6.68
CA GLN A 118 0.56 -15.34 5.87
C GLN A 118 0.80 -15.04 4.37
N ILE A 119 1.57 -13.99 4.08
CA ILE A 119 1.97 -13.65 2.71
C ILE A 119 2.86 -14.74 2.12
N VAL A 120 3.91 -15.12 2.84
CA VAL A 120 4.91 -16.11 2.38
C VAL A 120 4.27 -17.48 2.14
N ASN A 121 3.25 -17.84 2.89
CA ASN A 121 2.53 -19.10 2.74
C ASN A 121 1.50 -19.09 1.59
N ASN A 122 1.30 -17.96 0.91
CA ASN A 122 0.34 -17.85 -0.19
C ASN A 122 1.04 -18.01 -1.55
N SER A 123 0.74 -19.09 -2.26
CA SER A 123 1.37 -19.43 -3.55
C SER A 123 1.01 -18.48 -4.71
N ASP A 124 -0.08 -17.72 -4.60
CA ASP A 124 -0.53 -16.79 -5.63
C ASP A 124 0.26 -15.46 -5.60
N LEU A 125 0.99 -15.22 -4.50
CA LEU A 125 1.70 -13.97 -4.26
C LEU A 125 3.21 -14.17 -4.44
N SER A 126 3.83 -13.28 -5.18
CA SER A 126 5.29 -13.20 -5.35
C SER A 126 5.84 -11.95 -4.70
N ILE A 127 6.90 -12.08 -3.89
CA ILE A 127 7.56 -10.94 -3.26
C ILE A 127 8.44 -10.25 -4.29
N VAL A 128 8.19 -8.96 -4.53
CA VAL A 128 8.97 -8.11 -5.44
C VAL A 128 10.04 -7.32 -4.68
N LEU A 129 9.65 -6.68 -3.58
CA LEU A 129 10.55 -5.89 -2.73
C LEU A 129 10.40 -6.30 -1.28
N SER A 130 11.52 -6.56 -0.63
CA SER A 130 11.56 -6.86 0.81
C SER A 130 12.89 -6.46 1.45
N HIS A 131 12.89 -6.41 2.77
CA HIS A 131 14.09 -6.24 3.58
C HIS A 131 14.01 -7.12 4.82
N LYS A 132 15.13 -7.75 5.21
CA LYS A 132 15.17 -8.72 6.31
C LYS A 132 14.63 -8.19 7.65
N LYS A 133 14.84 -6.90 7.95
CA LYS A 133 14.37 -6.26 9.19
C LYS A 133 13.09 -5.44 8.99
N GLU A 134 12.88 -4.92 7.78
CA GLU A 134 11.81 -3.97 7.49
C GLU A 134 10.57 -4.64 6.88
N GLY A 135 10.62 -5.97 6.71
CA GLY A 135 9.52 -6.75 6.18
C GLY A 135 9.31 -6.61 4.68
N ILE A 136 8.14 -6.99 4.23
CA ILE A 136 7.74 -6.96 2.82
C ILE A 136 7.25 -5.55 2.45
N CYS A 137 7.71 -5.05 1.30
CA CYS A 137 7.31 -3.76 0.75
C CYS A 137 6.33 -3.90 -0.40
N MET A 138 6.61 -4.80 -1.34
CA MET A 138 5.80 -4.94 -2.55
C MET A 138 5.66 -6.39 -2.97
N LEU A 139 4.45 -6.73 -3.38
CA LEU A 139 4.05 -8.03 -3.90
C LEU A 139 3.43 -7.88 -5.29
N GLU A 140 3.40 -8.97 -6.04
CA GLU A 140 2.60 -9.11 -7.25
C GLU A 140 1.77 -10.39 -7.22
N ASN A 141 0.59 -10.35 -7.85
CA ASN A 141 -0.11 -11.51 -8.34
C ASN A 141 -0.11 -11.47 -9.88
N LYS A 142 0.69 -12.36 -10.51
CA LYS A 142 0.87 -12.37 -11.96
C LYS A 142 -0.41 -12.77 -12.70
N SER A 143 -1.18 -13.71 -12.15
CA SER A 143 -2.40 -14.22 -12.78
C SER A 143 -3.51 -13.17 -12.84
N LEU A 144 -3.57 -12.28 -11.85
CA LEU A 144 -4.55 -11.19 -11.78
C LEU A 144 -4.00 -9.86 -12.31
N SER A 145 -2.72 -9.80 -12.69
CA SER A 145 -2.05 -8.55 -13.07
C SER A 145 -2.17 -7.46 -12.00
N GLU A 146 -1.98 -7.84 -10.74
CA GLU A 146 -2.13 -6.96 -9.58
C GLU A 146 -0.81 -6.75 -8.84
N ILE A 147 -0.59 -5.51 -8.40
CA ILE A 147 0.57 -5.10 -7.60
C ILE A 147 0.06 -4.55 -6.27
N TYR A 148 0.66 -5.01 -5.18
CA TYR A 148 0.35 -4.58 -3.83
C TYR A 148 1.58 -3.93 -3.22
N ASN A 149 1.54 -2.63 -3.03
CA ASN A 149 2.63 -1.85 -2.47
C ASN A 149 2.23 -1.28 -1.10
N PHE A 150 2.93 -1.70 -0.03
CA PHE A 150 2.65 -1.24 1.33
C PHE A 150 3.23 0.14 1.66
N ASN A 151 4.08 0.68 0.79
CA ASN A 151 4.81 1.93 0.99
C ASN A 151 4.38 2.99 -0.05
N HIS A 152 5.10 4.10 -0.15
CA HIS A 152 4.64 5.26 -0.87
C HIS A 152 5.63 5.71 -1.96
N PHE A 153 5.55 5.09 -3.15
CA PHE A 153 6.34 5.53 -4.31
C PHE A 153 5.87 6.88 -4.88
N GLU A 154 4.64 7.25 -4.57
CA GLU A 154 3.99 8.48 -5.03
C GLU A 154 4.39 9.71 -4.20
N TYR A 155 5.10 9.54 -3.08
CA TYR A 155 5.54 10.66 -2.26
C TYR A 155 6.60 11.49 -2.95
N ASP A 156 6.42 12.80 -2.92
CA ASP A 156 7.47 13.74 -3.31
C ASP A 156 8.46 14.03 -2.17
N THR A 157 9.48 14.85 -2.48
CA THR A 157 10.58 15.15 -1.56
C THR A 157 10.11 15.76 -0.22
N LEU A 158 8.99 16.48 -0.20
CA LEU A 158 8.52 17.19 1.01
C LEU A 158 7.39 16.48 1.75
N THR A 159 6.85 15.41 1.22
CA THR A 159 5.65 14.76 1.76
C THR A 159 5.87 14.27 3.20
N LEU A 160 6.96 13.56 3.50
CA LEU A 160 7.27 13.10 4.86
C LEU A 160 7.46 14.28 5.85
N LYS A 161 8.14 15.35 5.42
CA LYS A 161 8.28 16.58 6.22
C LYS A 161 6.92 17.20 6.53
N ASN A 162 6.06 17.32 5.53
CA ASN A 162 4.74 17.92 5.71
C ASN A 162 3.84 17.07 6.61
N GLU A 163 3.92 15.73 6.51
CA GLU A 163 3.24 14.83 7.45
C GLU A 163 3.76 15.00 8.87
N TYR A 164 5.07 15.07 9.07
CA TYR A 164 5.68 15.27 10.37
C TYR A 164 5.21 16.59 11.01
N ILE A 165 5.26 17.71 10.29
CA ILE A 165 4.80 19.01 10.76
C ILE A 165 3.30 18.98 11.07
N ARG A 166 2.49 18.34 10.21
CA ARG A 166 1.05 18.18 10.43
C ARG A 166 0.76 17.45 11.74
N ASP A 167 1.47 16.36 12.00
CA ASP A 167 1.24 15.50 13.16
C ASP A 167 1.71 16.20 14.46
N ILE A 168 2.84 16.90 14.43
CA ILE A 168 3.28 17.77 15.53
C ILE A 168 2.24 18.85 15.84
N ASN A 169 1.72 19.55 14.84
CA ASN A 169 0.71 20.59 15.01
C ASN A 169 -0.61 20.05 15.61
N LYS A 170 -0.92 18.78 15.33
CA LYS A 170 -2.04 18.05 15.94
C LYS A 170 -1.73 17.49 17.33
N LYS A 171 -0.53 17.73 17.87
CA LYS A 171 -0.05 17.20 19.15
C LYS A 171 -0.04 15.66 19.19
N ILE A 172 0.15 15.03 18.05
CA ILE A 172 0.36 13.59 17.97
C ILE A 172 1.82 13.31 18.33
N SER A 173 2.03 12.39 19.26
CA SER A 173 3.39 11.92 19.58
C SER A 173 3.92 11.12 18.38
N ILE A 174 4.97 11.62 17.75
CA ILE A 174 5.58 11.04 16.57
C ILE A 174 7.08 11.31 16.58
N ASP A 175 7.85 10.30 16.20
CA ASP A 175 9.29 10.44 16.00
C ASP A 175 9.59 11.15 14.67
N ILE A 176 10.80 11.70 14.58
CA ILE A 176 11.34 12.27 13.34
C ILE A 176 11.38 11.14 12.28
N PRO A 177 11.02 11.43 11.01
CA PRO A 177 11.07 10.42 9.96
C PRO A 177 12.51 9.95 9.74
N LYS A 178 12.76 8.64 9.91
CA LYS A 178 14.09 8.03 9.84
C LYS A 178 14.73 8.17 8.46
N ASN A 179 16.05 8.41 8.43
CA ASN A 179 16.86 8.52 7.20
C ASN A 179 16.34 9.57 6.19
N TYR A 180 15.65 10.59 6.67
CA TYR A 180 15.03 11.58 5.80
C TYR A 180 15.65 12.96 5.91
N PHE A 181 15.85 13.49 7.11
CA PHE A 181 16.55 14.75 7.29
C PHE A 181 18.08 14.56 7.29
N PRO A 182 18.86 15.57 6.87
CA PRO A 182 20.30 15.54 7.09
C PRO A 182 20.61 15.44 8.59
N ASN A 183 21.43 14.48 8.99
CA ASN A 183 21.83 14.24 10.40
C ASN A 183 20.73 13.68 11.31
N ASP A 184 19.81 12.87 10.78
CA ASP A 184 18.88 12.08 11.59
C ASP A 184 19.45 10.75 12.07
N ASP A 185 20.74 10.71 12.42
CA ASP A 185 21.44 9.59 13.04
C ASP A 185 21.14 9.50 14.55
#